data_7c1d37b564e140f939e21acabc816fb5
#
_entry.id   7c1d37b564e140f939e21acabc816fb5
#
_cell.length_a   1.000
_cell.length_b   1.000
_cell.length_c   1.000
_cell.angle_alpha   90.00
_cell.angle_beta   90.00
_cell.angle_gamma   90.00
#
_symmetry.space_group_name_H-M   'P 1'
#
loop_
_entity.id
_entity.type
_entity.pdbx_description
1 polymer ?
#
loop_
_entity_poly.entity_id
_entity_poly.type
_entity_poly.pdbx_seq_one_letter_code
_entity_poly.pdbx_strand_id
1 'polypeptide(L)'
;LCIRDRNEGDKSVQIYVSPAYIEGVDKVQNAMGKEFASKGIGVETNPSSNLVISTIQSYAEHPILRMYNRDITWDVEKLEESPQINVSVNTDDRGVFHTSLENEYALLACAMEKVRDEEGNLRFNRQNIYQWIDNIREMGNLQSFSSE
;
A
#
# COMPACT_ATOMS: atom_id res chain seq x y z
N LEU A 1 -12.00 -4.31 -21.96
CA LEU A 1 -10.84 -5.16 -22.26
C LEU A 1 -10.87 -5.48 -23.74
N CYS A 2 -10.16 -4.73 -24.54
CA CYS A 2 -10.01 -5.06 -25.96
C CYS A 2 -8.91 -6.11 -26.07
N ILE A 3 -9.29 -7.37 -26.29
CA ILE A 3 -8.37 -8.38 -26.84
C ILE A 3 -8.14 -7.97 -28.29
N ARG A 4 -7.39 -6.92 -28.50
CA ARG A 4 -6.92 -6.55 -29.81
C ARG A 4 -5.59 -7.22 -30.05
N ASP A 5 -5.62 -8.05 -31.08
CA ASP A 5 -4.47 -8.49 -31.84
C ASP A 5 -3.19 -8.74 -31.02
N ARG A 6 -2.83 -10.00 -30.83
CA ARG A 6 -1.59 -10.41 -30.14
C ARG A 6 -0.33 -9.74 -30.68
N ASN A 7 -0.37 -9.22 -31.91
CA ASN A 7 0.76 -8.54 -32.55
C ASN A 7 0.88 -7.05 -32.20
N GLU A 8 -0.15 -6.44 -31.59
CA GLU A 8 -0.15 -5.03 -31.19
C GLU A 8 -0.18 -4.82 -29.65
N GLY A 9 -0.33 -5.89 -28.88
CA GLY A 9 -0.42 -5.82 -27.42
C GLY A 9 0.82 -5.26 -26.73
N ASP A 10 1.98 -5.37 -27.36
CA ASP A 10 3.27 -4.88 -26.82
C ASP A 10 3.58 -3.42 -27.19
N LYS A 11 2.72 -2.78 -27.96
CA LYS A 11 2.91 -1.37 -28.30
C LYS A 11 2.43 -0.48 -27.17
N SER A 12 3.32 0.29 -26.57
CA SER A 12 2.95 1.32 -25.62
C SER A 12 2.16 2.42 -26.31
N VAL A 13 0.95 2.69 -25.80
CA VAL A 13 0.08 3.75 -26.28
C VAL A 13 0.00 4.83 -25.21
N GLN A 14 0.30 6.08 -25.58
CA GLN A 14 0.09 7.21 -24.68
C GLN A 14 -1.40 7.58 -24.68
N ILE A 15 -2.02 7.49 -23.51
CA ILE A 15 -3.40 7.91 -23.31
C ILE A 15 -3.38 9.16 -22.41
N TYR A 16 -4.00 10.23 -22.89
CA TYR A 16 -4.19 11.42 -22.07
C TYR A 16 -5.23 11.15 -20.99
N VAL A 17 -4.83 11.33 -19.74
CA VAL A 17 -5.70 11.22 -18.57
C VAL A 17 -5.88 12.62 -17.99
N SER A 18 -7.12 13.11 -17.93
CA SER A 18 -7.39 14.43 -17.37
C SER A 18 -7.22 14.48 -15.86
N PRO A 19 -6.80 15.63 -15.28
CA PRO A 19 -6.74 15.79 -13.83
C PRO A 19 -8.06 15.45 -13.12
N ALA A 20 -9.19 15.82 -13.70
CA ALA A 20 -10.52 15.50 -13.17
C ALA A 20 -10.80 13.99 -13.13
N TYR A 21 -10.28 13.23 -14.08
CA TYR A 21 -10.39 11.76 -14.05
C TYR A 21 -9.57 11.17 -12.91
N ILE A 22 -8.34 11.65 -12.71
CA ILE A 22 -7.47 11.20 -11.60
C ILE A 22 -8.13 11.48 -10.25
N GLU A 23 -8.62 12.71 -10.06
CA GLU A 23 -9.34 13.09 -8.85
C GLU A 23 -10.61 12.23 -8.62
N GLY A 24 -11.34 11.94 -9.70
CA GLY A 24 -12.50 11.05 -9.63
C GLY A 24 -12.15 9.64 -9.18
N VAL A 25 -11.06 9.07 -9.71
CA VAL A 25 -10.56 7.74 -9.32
C VAL A 25 -10.14 7.74 -7.85
N ASP A 26 -9.41 8.75 -7.38
CA ASP A 26 -9.00 8.86 -5.98
C ASP A 26 -10.21 8.93 -5.04
N LYS A 27 -11.21 9.73 -5.36
CA LYS A 27 -12.45 9.82 -4.58
C LYS A 27 -13.19 8.49 -4.49
N VAL A 28 -13.28 7.76 -5.61
CA VAL A 28 -13.91 6.43 -5.65
C VAL A 28 -13.12 5.44 -4.82
N GLN A 29 -11.79 5.39 -4.95
CA GLN A 29 -10.94 4.50 -4.16
C GLN A 29 -11.08 4.77 -2.66
N ASN A 30 -11.08 6.03 -2.25
CA ASN A 30 -11.24 6.42 -0.86
C ASN A 30 -12.63 6.04 -0.31
N ALA A 31 -13.69 6.26 -1.08
CA ALA A 31 -15.05 5.88 -0.70
C ALA A 31 -15.20 4.36 -0.54
N MET A 32 -14.68 3.58 -1.50
CA MET A 32 -14.66 2.12 -1.42
C MET A 32 -13.85 1.63 -0.22
N GLY A 33 -12.69 2.23 0.04
CA GLY A 33 -11.85 1.89 1.18
C GLY A 33 -12.56 2.13 2.51
N LYS A 34 -13.27 3.25 2.66
CA LYS A 34 -14.08 3.54 3.86
C LYS A 34 -15.21 2.54 4.03
N GLU A 35 -15.82 2.09 2.95
CA GLU A 35 -16.84 1.04 2.99
C GLU A 35 -16.24 -0.30 3.42
N PHE A 36 -15.06 -0.68 2.93
CA PHE A 36 -14.35 -1.90 3.37
C PHE A 36 -14.02 -1.84 4.86
N ALA A 37 -13.47 -0.72 5.32
CA ALA A 37 -13.18 -0.53 6.75
C ALA A 37 -14.45 -0.64 7.61
N SER A 38 -15.56 -0.03 7.19
CA SER A 38 -16.83 -0.07 7.92
C SER A 38 -17.45 -1.48 8.00
N LYS A 39 -17.13 -2.34 7.03
CA LYS A 39 -17.58 -3.74 6.99
C LYS A 39 -16.59 -4.71 7.65
N GLY A 40 -15.48 -4.22 8.16
CA GLY A 40 -14.44 -5.04 8.75
C GLY A 40 -13.70 -5.94 7.75
N ILE A 41 -13.70 -5.56 6.46
CA ILE A 41 -12.99 -6.29 5.42
C ILE A 41 -11.50 -5.95 5.54
N GLY A 42 -10.67 -6.98 5.71
CA GLY A 42 -9.21 -6.86 5.66
C GLY A 42 -8.67 -6.95 4.23
N VAL A 43 -7.54 -6.29 4.00
CA VAL A 43 -6.82 -6.32 2.72
C VAL A 43 -5.44 -6.91 2.92
N GLU A 44 -5.16 -7.99 2.21
CA GLU A 44 -3.81 -8.54 2.13
C GLU A 44 -2.96 -7.73 1.16
N THR A 45 -1.73 -7.45 1.57
CA THR A 45 -0.72 -6.76 0.75
C THR A 45 0.55 -7.57 0.68
N ASN A 46 1.19 -7.59 -0.49
CA ASN A 46 2.40 -8.35 -0.77
C ASN A 46 3.47 -7.40 -1.33
N PRO A 47 4.18 -6.62 -0.48
CA PRO A 47 4.98 -5.49 -0.94
C PRO A 47 6.01 -5.83 -2.02
N SER A 48 6.82 -6.88 -1.84
CA SER A 48 7.82 -7.29 -2.84
C SER A 48 7.19 -7.78 -4.14
N SER A 49 6.16 -8.61 -4.06
CA SER A 49 5.41 -9.07 -5.24
C SER A 49 4.78 -7.89 -5.97
N ASN A 50 4.11 -6.99 -5.25
CA ASN A 50 3.48 -5.81 -5.84
C ASN A 50 4.50 -4.89 -6.53
N LEU A 51 5.70 -4.74 -5.98
CA LEU A 51 6.77 -3.95 -6.60
C LEU A 51 7.25 -4.57 -7.93
N VAL A 52 7.31 -5.90 -8.00
CA VAL A 52 7.79 -6.61 -9.19
C VAL A 52 6.76 -6.68 -10.30
N ILE A 53 5.48 -6.94 -9.97
CA ILE A 53 4.44 -7.23 -10.96
C ILE A 53 3.50 -6.06 -11.25
N SER A 54 3.59 -4.95 -10.51
CA SER A 54 2.72 -3.79 -10.71
C SER A 54 3.49 -2.55 -11.18
N THR A 55 2.83 -1.41 -11.19
CA THR A 55 3.42 -0.11 -11.54
C THR A 55 4.04 0.63 -10.36
N ILE A 56 4.07 0.03 -9.16
CA ILE A 56 4.65 0.62 -7.97
C ILE A 56 6.17 0.69 -8.13
N GLN A 57 6.75 1.88 -7.93
CA GLN A 57 8.18 2.13 -8.17
C GLN A 57 9.04 1.91 -6.91
N SER A 58 8.44 2.07 -5.73
CA SER A 58 9.14 1.92 -4.46
C SER A 58 8.21 1.49 -3.33
N TYR A 59 8.78 0.88 -2.28
CA TYR A 59 8.02 0.53 -1.07
C TYR A 59 7.41 1.76 -0.38
N ALA A 60 8.01 2.95 -0.54
CA ALA A 60 7.49 4.20 0.00
C ALA A 60 6.22 4.70 -0.71
N GLU A 61 5.93 4.19 -1.91
CA GLU A 61 4.73 4.48 -2.71
C GLU A 61 3.68 3.36 -2.59
N HIS A 62 3.96 2.34 -1.80
CA HIS A 62 3.07 1.20 -1.68
C HIS A 62 1.70 1.61 -1.13
N PRO A 63 0.58 1.15 -1.73
CA PRO A 63 -0.78 1.53 -1.34
C PRO A 63 -1.12 1.28 0.14
N ILE A 64 -0.43 0.37 0.82
CA ILE A 64 -0.64 0.09 2.24
C ILE A 64 -0.56 1.36 3.10
N LEU A 65 0.31 2.32 2.73
CA LEU A 65 0.47 3.59 3.44
C LEU A 65 -0.76 4.52 3.30
N ARG A 66 -1.57 4.32 2.25
CA ARG A 66 -2.84 5.03 2.06
C ARG A 66 -4.01 4.28 2.69
N MET A 67 -3.94 2.95 2.73
CA MET A 67 -4.99 2.10 3.31
C MET A 67 -5.05 2.23 4.82
N TYR A 68 -3.89 2.32 5.47
CA TYR A 68 -3.76 2.52 6.91
C TYR A 68 -2.57 3.45 7.19
N ASN A 69 -2.85 4.65 7.72
CA ASN A 69 -1.84 5.66 7.99
C ASN A 69 -1.82 6.15 9.45
N ARG A 70 -2.62 5.53 10.32
CA ARG A 70 -2.59 5.83 11.75
C ARG A 70 -1.18 5.62 12.28
N ASP A 71 -0.74 6.44 13.19
CA ASP A 71 0.59 6.49 13.79
C ASP A 71 1.70 7.09 12.92
N ILE A 72 1.57 7.13 11.60
CA ILE A 72 2.56 7.73 10.71
C ILE A 72 2.19 9.13 10.22
N THR A 73 0.99 9.59 10.51
CA THR A 73 0.58 10.99 10.29
C THR A 73 -0.14 11.55 11.52
N TRP A 74 0.11 12.82 11.81
CA TRP A 74 -0.59 13.60 12.83
C TRP A 74 -1.54 14.63 12.20
N ASP A 75 -1.56 14.69 10.89
CA ASP A 75 -2.44 15.53 10.11
C ASP A 75 -3.85 14.95 10.14
N VAL A 76 -4.76 15.65 10.83
CA VAL A 76 -6.13 15.20 11.04
C VAL A 76 -6.87 15.04 9.70
N GLU A 77 -6.63 15.93 8.74
CA GLU A 77 -7.26 15.88 7.43
C GLU A 77 -6.83 14.60 6.69
N LYS A 78 -5.54 14.29 6.70
CA LYS A 78 -5.02 13.05 6.10
C LYS A 78 -5.49 11.79 6.81
N LEU A 79 -5.70 11.84 8.13
CA LEU A 79 -6.29 10.72 8.87
C LEU A 79 -7.75 10.49 8.48
N GLU A 80 -8.52 11.56 8.31
CA GLU A 80 -9.94 11.48 7.92
C GLU A 80 -10.11 11.07 6.45
N GLU A 81 -9.18 11.44 5.59
CA GLU A 81 -9.17 11.04 4.18
C GLU A 81 -8.82 9.55 4.01
N SER A 82 -7.90 9.03 4.81
CA SER A 82 -7.50 7.62 4.75
C SER A 82 -8.62 6.70 5.25
N PRO A 83 -8.86 5.58 4.55
CA PRO A 83 -9.93 4.66 4.91
C PRO A 83 -9.67 3.88 6.21
N GLN A 84 -8.43 3.82 6.70
CA GLN A 84 -8.04 3.04 7.89
C GLN A 84 -8.50 1.57 7.81
N ILE A 85 -8.22 0.92 6.67
CA ILE A 85 -8.55 -0.49 6.44
C ILE A 85 -7.65 -1.37 7.29
N ASN A 86 -8.17 -2.47 7.81
CA ASN A 86 -7.35 -3.53 8.38
C ASN A 86 -6.49 -4.16 7.28
N VAL A 87 -5.17 -4.08 7.42
CA VAL A 87 -4.23 -4.59 6.43
C VAL A 87 -3.36 -5.69 7.00
N SER A 88 -2.95 -6.62 6.15
CA SER A 88 -1.93 -7.60 6.47
C SER A 88 -0.81 -7.55 5.43
N VAL A 89 0.39 -7.92 5.86
CA VAL A 89 1.55 -8.05 4.99
C VAL A 89 1.87 -9.53 4.83
N ASN A 90 2.00 -9.98 3.59
CA ASN A 90 2.37 -11.33 3.23
C ASN A 90 3.49 -11.35 2.19
N THR A 91 4.04 -12.52 1.92
CA THR A 91 5.18 -12.70 1.01
C THR A 91 4.77 -13.04 -0.42
N ASP A 92 3.47 -13.41 -0.63
CA ASP A 92 3.06 -14.10 -1.83
C ASP A 92 3.89 -15.39 -2.03
N ASP A 93 4.30 -15.74 -3.23
CA ASP A 93 5.17 -16.89 -3.48
C ASP A 93 6.62 -16.62 -3.05
N ARG A 94 6.99 -17.15 -1.89
CA ARG A 94 8.34 -16.99 -1.31
C ARG A 94 9.45 -17.53 -2.23
N GLY A 95 9.15 -18.56 -3.00
CA GLY A 95 10.11 -19.17 -3.93
C GLY A 95 10.37 -18.27 -5.14
N VAL A 96 9.34 -17.60 -5.64
CA VAL A 96 9.44 -16.69 -6.79
C VAL A 96 10.05 -15.35 -6.41
N PHE A 97 9.61 -14.75 -5.29
CA PHE A 97 10.03 -13.40 -4.89
C PHE A 97 11.24 -13.38 -3.95
N HIS A 98 11.75 -14.56 -3.54
CA HIS A 98 12.93 -14.69 -2.67
C HIS A 98 12.86 -13.83 -1.40
N THR A 99 11.69 -13.77 -0.77
CA THR A 99 11.44 -12.91 0.38
C THR A 99 10.96 -13.72 1.59
N SER A 100 10.95 -13.09 2.75
CA SER A 100 10.34 -13.60 3.97
C SER A 100 9.48 -12.52 4.61
N LEU A 101 8.61 -12.87 5.53
CA LEU A 101 7.73 -11.91 6.18
C LEU A 101 8.53 -10.82 6.93
N GLU A 102 9.64 -11.21 7.56
CA GLU A 102 10.55 -10.28 8.22
C GLU A 102 11.17 -9.28 7.22
N ASN A 103 11.54 -9.77 6.02
CA ASN A 103 12.07 -8.92 4.97
C ASN A 103 11.03 -7.92 4.48
N GLU A 104 9.77 -8.34 4.31
CA GLU A 104 8.69 -7.44 3.87
C GLU A 104 8.53 -6.26 4.84
N TYR A 105 8.45 -6.53 6.14
CA TYR A 105 8.38 -5.49 7.17
C TYR A 105 9.64 -4.61 7.21
N ALA A 106 10.83 -5.23 7.10
CA ALA A 106 12.09 -4.49 7.11
C ALA A 106 12.22 -3.56 5.88
N LEU A 107 11.82 -4.02 4.70
CA LEU A 107 11.85 -3.23 3.47
C LEU A 107 10.91 -2.04 3.52
N LEU A 108 9.69 -2.23 4.04
CA LEU A 108 8.75 -1.14 4.28
C LEU A 108 9.33 -0.11 5.26
N ALA A 109 9.83 -0.56 6.41
CA ALA A 109 10.41 0.34 7.42
C ALA A 109 11.61 1.12 6.87
N CYS A 110 12.55 0.44 6.21
CA CYS A 110 13.73 1.07 5.60
C CYS A 110 13.37 2.07 4.50
N ALA A 111 12.33 1.80 3.72
CA ALA A 111 11.86 2.74 2.71
C ALA A 111 11.28 3.99 3.35
N MET A 112 10.42 3.82 4.37
CA MET A 112 9.80 4.95 5.08
C MET A 112 10.82 5.83 5.81
N GLU A 113 11.88 5.25 6.39
CA GLU A 113 12.97 6.00 7.03
C GLU A 113 13.73 6.94 6.06
N LYS A 114 13.64 6.68 4.76
CA LYS A 114 14.34 7.47 3.73
C LYS A 114 13.46 8.53 3.07
N VAL A 115 12.15 8.48 3.27
CA VAL A 115 11.22 9.43 2.65
C VAL A 115 11.45 10.82 3.22
N ARG A 116 11.59 11.78 2.31
CA ARG A 116 11.73 13.20 2.66
C ARG A 116 10.58 14.00 2.09
N ASP A 117 10.28 15.10 2.75
CA ASP A 117 9.34 16.11 2.26
C ASP A 117 10.02 17.02 1.21
N GLU A 118 9.28 17.98 0.68
CA GLU A 118 9.76 18.95 -0.32
C GLU A 118 10.88 19.86 0.23
N GLU A 119 10.98 19.99 1.56
CA GLU A 119 11.98 20.77 2.27
C GLU A 119 13.23 19.94 2.60
N GLY A 120 13.24 18.63 2.30
CA GLY A 120 14.34 17.70 2.55
C GLY A 120 14.37 17.09 3.96
N ASN A 121 13.38 17.38 4.82
CA ASN A 121 13.26 16.78 6.14
C ASN A 121 12.71 15.37 6.06
N LEU A 122 12.99 14.54 7.07
CA LEU A 122 12.37 13.22 7.17
C LEU A 122 10.86 13.36 7.33
N ARG A 123 10.11 12.72 6.42
CA ARG A 123 8.64 12.76 6.42
C ARG A 123 8.05 12.01 7.60
N PHE A 124 8.69 10.94 8.04
CA PHE A 124 8.20 10.09 9.11
C PHE A 124 9.19 10.05 10.29
N ASN A 125 8.67 10.06 11.50
CA ASN A 125 9.46 9.81 12.69
C ASN A 125 9.73 8.30 12.80
N ARG A 126 10.97 7.93 13.13
CA ARG A 126 11.41 6.54 13.22
C ARG A 126 10.58 5.73 14.23
N GLN A 127 10.29 6.30 15.37
CA GLN A 127 9.48 5.64 16.41
C GLN A 127 8.06 5.33 15.89
N ASN A 128 7.48 6.25 15.13
CA ASN A 128 6.17 6.09 14.54
C ASN A 128 6.15 5.01 13.45
N ILE A 129 7.23 4.90 12.66
CA ILE A 129 7.37 3.83 11.67
C ILE A 129 7.31 2.47 12.36
N TYR A 130 8.07 2.26 13.43
CA TYR A 130 8.06 0.98 14.13
C TYR A 130 6.73 0.70 14.83
N GLN A 131 6.09 1.70 15.41
CA GLN A 131 4.75 1.53 15.97
C GLN A 131 3.73 1.13 14.89
N TRP A 132 3.80 1.75 13.72
CA TRP A 132 2.96 1.42 12.57
C TRP A 132 3.23 -0.01 12.09
N ILE A 133 4.49 -0.43 11.96
CA ILE A 133 4.87 -1.80 11.60
C ILE A 133 4.29 -2.81 12.61
N ASP A 134 4.39 -2.54 13.90
CA ASP A 134 3.83 -3.43 14.93
C ASP A 134 2.31 -3.53 14.82
N ASN A 135 1.63 -2.43 14.58
CA ASN A 135 0.18 -2.41 14.43
C ASN A 135 -0.29 -3.22 13.21
N ILE A 136 0.36 -3.07 12.04
CA ILE A 136 -0.01 -3.87 10.87
C ILE A 136 0.36 -5.36 11.04
N ARG A 137 1.42 -5.68 11.78
CA ARG A 137 1.76 -7.06 12.13
C ARG A 137 0.68 -7.69 13.02
N GLU A 138 0.20 -6.96 14.01
CA GLU A 138 -0.90 -7.43 14.88
C GLU A 138 -2.21 -7.59 14.10
N MET A 139 -2.55 -6.65 13.22
CA MET A 139 -3.70 -6.81 12.31
C MET A 139 -3.58 -8.07 11.45
N GLY A 140 -2.38 -8.37 10.92
CA GLY A 140 -2.12 -9.60 10.17
C GLY A 140 -2.34 -10.86 11.00
N ASN A 141 -1.90 -10.87 12.25
CA ASN A 141 -2.12 -11.99 13.17
C ASN A 141 -3.62 -12.21 13.45
N LEU A 142 -4.39 -11.13 13.64
CA LEU A 142 -5.84 -11.21 13.87
C LEU A 142 -6.61 -11.69 12.62
N GLN A 143 -6.07 -11.47 11.43
CA GLN A 143 -6.66 -11.95 10.16
C GLN A 143 -6.22 -13.37 9.80
N SER A 144 -5.29 -13.95 10.55
CA SER A 144 -4.81 -15.31 10.33
C SER A 144 -5.89 -16.33 10.68
N PHE A 145 -6.07 -17.34 9.81
CA PHE A 145 -6.96 -18.49 10.05
C PHE A 145 -6.30 -19.59 10.88
N SER A 146 -5.27 -19.28 11.69
CA SER A 146 -4.68 -20.26 12.58
C SER A 146 -5.72 -20.66 13.62
N SER A 147 -6.19 -21.92 13.56
CA SER A 147 -6.90 -22.54 14.68
C SER A 147 -5.94 -22.69 15.86
N GLU A 148 -6.31 -22.16 17.00
CA GLU A 148 -5.67 -22.56 18.27
C GLU A 148 -5.72 -24.07 18.48
#